data_7bf21ad093c6c1acb3b6b62cd408470c
#
_entry.id   7bf21ad093c6c1acb3b6b62cd408470c
#
_cell.length_a   1.000
_cell.length_b   1.000
_cell.length_c   1.000
_cell.angle_alpha   90.00
_cell.angle_beta   90.00
_cell.angle_gamma   90.00
#
_symmetry.space_group_name_H-M   'P 1'
#
loop_
_entity.id
_entity.type
_entity.pdbx_description
1 polymer ?
#
loop_
_entity_poly.entity_id
_entity_poly.type
_entity_poly.pdbx_seq_one_letter_code
_entity_poly.pdbx_strand_id
1 'polypeptide(L)'
;MVKRLVKKNGDEIFPLGIGAMRLPTKNNSIDRESAQEFILYAIENGVNYIDTAYAYHGGESESFLGDLLSLSGSDGVKYRDKIKLSTKLPSWMVRSRDDMDAFLNEQLRKLQTDFIDYYYVHSVDLSTILRLKDSGLYEFLEKAKADGKIRNIGFSYHGSPHEFKTLIDDFPWDMVLVQYNYLDVNAQAGIRGIQYAYENDIAVFVMEPLKGGLLAGGLPPEVSALFDEVDSSKSSVDWALSWVFNQKEITCVLSGMGSLDQMKENMAIAERVEIDSLSDAEIEVLDKAQGIFNSMMKINCTGCGYCLPCPRGVNIPDCFNVYNEKYLFNKKAFGVLPHAMMNYYMVVGGITNKQASAGLCNHCGRCKRLCPQSLDIPNELDRVKSEFELLGFNYQIKFVKNVAMPSINKISKVFDFFKHF
;
A
#
# COMPACT_ATOMS: atom_id res chain seq x y z
N MET A 1 -8.65 25.50 5.38
CA MET A 1 -8.27 24.09 5.17
C MET A 1 -8.21 23.85 3.68
N VAL A 2 -7.04 23.53 3.15
CA VAL A 2 -6.84 23.30 1.70
C VAL A 2 -7.50 21.96 1.33
N LYS A 3 -8.35 21.95 0.31
CA LYS A 3 -8.93 20.73 -0.26
C LYS A 3 -8.52 20.61 -1.73
N ARG A 4 -8.46 19.39 -2.24
CA ARG A 4 -8.12 19.09 -3.62
C ARG A 4 -9.36 18.62 -4.38
N LEU A 5 -9.54 19.18 -5.57
CA LEU A 5 -10.72 18.93 -6.39
C LEU A 5 -10.55 17.64 -7.21
N VAL A 6 -11.53 16.76 -7.14
CA VAL A 6 -11.69 15.65 -8.08
C VAL A 6 -12.43 16.19 -9.31
N LYS A 7 -11.71 16.41 -10.41
CA LYS A 7 -12.22 17.14 -11.58
C LYS A 7 -13.49 16.52 -12.18
N LYS A 8 -13.60 15.19 -12.25
CA LYS A 8 -14.73 14.50 -12.90
C LYS A 8 -16.06 14.63 -12.16
N ASN A 9 -16.04 14.75 -10.83
CA ASN A 9 -17.27 14.73 -10.03
C ASN A 9 -17.47 15.96 -9.13
N GLY A 10 -16.46 16.84 -9.05
CA GLY A 10 -16.51 18.06 -8.24
C GLY A 10 -16.32 17.83 -6.73
N ASP A 11 -15.97 16.62 -6.29
CA ASP A 11 -15.69 16.37 -4.88
C ASP A 11 -14.43 17.12 -4.42
N GLU A 12 -14.53 17.77 -3.27
CA GLU A 12 -13.41 18.41 -2.58
C GLU A 12 -12.89 17.47 -1.49
N ILE A 13 -11.68 16.92 -1.67
CA ILE A 13 -11.06 15.95 -0.78
C ILE A 13 -9.93 16.61 0.02
N PHE A 14 -9.89 16.38 1.35
CA PHE A 14 -8.74 16.77 2.17
C PHE A 14 -7.50 15.98 1.71
N PRO A 15 -6.31 16.59 1.61
CA PRO A 15 -5.13 15.94 1.04
C PRO A 15 -4.69 14.65 1.76
N LEU A 16 -5.02 14.51 3.05
CA LEU A 16 -4.81 13.30 3.83
C LEU A 16 -6.12 12.52 3.98
N GLY A 17 -6.09 11.23 3.68
CA GLY A 17 -7.16 10.27 3.95
C GLY A 17 -6.74 9.19 4.94
N ILE A 18 -7.71 8.52 5.54
CA ILE A 18 -7.49 7.43 6.50
C ILE A 18 -7.44 6.10 5.73
N GLY A 19 -6.31 5.40 5.79
CA GLY A 19 -6.19 4.02 5.33
C GLY A 19 -6.48 3.03 6.45
N ALA A 20 -7.65 2.39 6.45
CA ALA A 20 -8.09 1.48 7.50
C ALA A 20 -7.44 0.08 7.46
N MET A 21 -6.33 -0.08 6.76
CA MET A 21 -5.56 -1.33 6.73
C MET A 21 -4.72 -1.54 8.00
N ARG A 22 -4.35 -0.45 8.68
CA ARG A 22 -3.43 -0.47 9.84
C ARG A 22 -4.06 0.11 11.09
N LEU A 23 -5.37 -0.10 11.29
CA LEU A 23 -6.05 0.30 12.53
C LEU A 23 -5.37 -0.37 13.73
N PRO A 24 -5.32 0.30 14.90
CA PRO A 24 -4.78 -0.29 16.11
C PRO A 24 -5.53 -1.56 16.45
N THR A 25 -4.81 -2.53 16.99
CA THR A 25 -5.38 -3.84 17.27
C THR A 25 -5.01 -4.30 18.67
N LYS A 26 -5.95 -5.04 19.30
CA LYS A 26 -5.79 -5.68 20.61
C LYS A 26 -6.35 -7.10 20.53
N ASN A 27 -5.60 -8.09 21.00
CA ASN A 27 -6.02 -9.50 20.96
C ASN A 27 -6.46 -9.99 19.56
N ASN A 28 -5.73 -9.60 18.50
CA ASN A 28 -5.97 -9.95 17.10
C ASN A 28 -7.25 -9.36 16.48
N SER A 29 -7.95 -8.46 17.13
CA SER A 29 -9.08 -7.70 16.61
C SER A 29 -8.78 -6.22 16.64
N ILE A 30 -9.55 -5.41 15.93
CA ILE A 30 -9.43 -3.95 15.96
C ILE A 30 -9.64 -3.47 17.40
N ASP A 31 -8.71 -2.67 17.93
CA ASP A 31 -8.92 -1.90 19.14
C ASP A 31 -9.89 -0.77 18.84
N ARG A 32 -11.18 -1.08 19.02
CA ARG A 32 -12.29 -0.20 18.61
C ARG A 32 -12.25 1.15 19.29
N GLU A 33 -11.85 1.21 20.57
CA GLU A 33 -11.78 2.45 21.34
C GLU A 33 -10.69 3.38 20.77
N SER A 34 -9.46 2.88 20.64
CA SER A 34 -8.35 3.65 20.07
C SER A 34 -8.58 4.02 18.62
N ALA A 35 -9.14 3.11 17.80
CA ALA A 35 -9.44 3.39 16.40
C ALA A 35 -10.55 4.43 16.25
N GLN A 36 -11.60 4.36 17.04
CA GLN A 36 -12.70 5.33 17.06
C GLN A 36 -12.20 6.71 17.45
N GLU A 37 -11.37 6.83 18.49
CA GLU A 37 -10.86 8.10 18.98
C GLU A 37 -10.19 8.89 17.85
N PHE A 38 -9.21 8.32 17.17
CA PHE A 38 -8.48 9.08 16.17
C PHE A 38 -9.26 9.28 14.86
N ILE A 39 -10.12 8.32 14.45
CA ILE A 39 -10.95 8.48 13.24
C ILE A 39 -11.97 9.59 13.43
N LEU A 40 -12.67 9.64 14.56
CA LEU A 40 -13.64 10.68 14.83
C LEU A 40 -12.96 12.04 14.98
N TYR A 41 -11.81 12.10 15.66
CA TYR A 41 -10.99 13.30 15.72
C TYR A 41 -10.67 13.82 14.31
N ALA A 42 -10.22 12.96 13.42
CA ALA A 42 -9.87 13.34 12.06
C ALA A 42 -11.06 13.89 11.27
N ILE A 43 -12.23 13.21 11.34
CA ILE A 43 -13.46 13.66 10.65
C ILE A 43 -13.91 15.02 11.17
N GLU A 44 -13.93 15.21 12.49
CA GLU A 44 -14.34 16.47 13.10
C GLU A 44 -13.37 17.62 12.81
N ASN A 45 -12.12 17.31 12.45
CA ASN A 45 -11.12 18.26 12.01
C ASN A 45 -10.90 18.27 10.48
N GLY A 46 -11.90 17.78 9.69
CA GLY A 46 -12.01 18.04 8.26
C GLY A 46 -11.43 16.99 7.34
N VAL A 47 -10.85 15.89 7.85
CA VAL A 47 -10.53 14.72 7.04
C VAL A 47 -11.84 14.10 6.56
N ASN A 48 -12.00 14.00 5.24
CA ASN A 48 -13.25 13.56 4.64
C ASN A 48 -13.11 12.39 3.67
N TYR A 49 -12.02 11.61 3.76
CA TYR A 49 -11.83 10.41 2.94
C TYR A 49 -11.34 9.25 3.81
N ILE A 50 -12.06 8.13 3.75
CA ILE A 50 -11.71 6.89 4.46
C ILE A 50 -11.68 5.74 3.47
N ASP A 51 -10.57 5.01 3.44
CA ASP A 51 -10.34 3.86 2.59
C ASP A 51 -10.30 2.56 3.40
N THR A 52 -11.08 1.58 2.98
CA THR A 52 -11.05 0.22 3.52
C THR A 52 -11.01 -0.83 2.41
N ALA A 53 -11.06 -2.10 2.77
CA ALA A 53 -11.20 -3.21 1.83
C ALA A 53 -11.77 -4.47 2.51
N TYR A 54 -12.33 -5.35 1.69
CA TYR A 54 -12.99 -6.60 2.11
C TYR A 54 -12.14 -7.46 3.05
N ALA A 55 -10.82 -7.54 2.78
CA ALA A 55 -9.90 -8.42 3.53
C ALA A 55 -9.19 -7.73 4.72
N TYR A 56 -9.36 -6.41 4.91
CA TYR A 56 -8.64 -5.70 5.96
C TYR A 56 -9.06 -6.18 7.36
N HIS A 57 -8.08 -6.40 8.23
CA HIS A 57 -8.27 -6.97 9.57
C HIS A 57 -9.08 -8.29 9.55
N GLY A 58 -8.78 -9.19 8.60
CA GLY A 58 -9.51 -10.46 8.48
C GLY A 58 -10.99 -10.31 8.10
N GLY A 59 -11.36 -9.17 7.52
CA GLY A 59 -12.75 -8.83 7.13
C GLY A 59 -13.52 -8.02 8.17
N GLU A 60 -12.87 -7.62 9.28
CA GLU A 60 -13.50 -6.86 10.39
C GLU A 60 -13.62 -5.36 10.07
N SER A 61 -12.71 -4.80 9.24
CA SER A 61 -12.57 -3.36 9.02
C SER A 61 -13.86 -2.71 8.47
N GLU A 62 -14.54 -3.35 7.51
CA GLU A 62 -15.78 -2.82 6.95
C GLU A 62 -16.92 -2.77 7.99
N SER A 63 -17.09 -3.81 8.81
CA SER A 63 -18.11 -3.83 9.86
C SER A 63 -17.81 -2.82 10.96
N PHE A 64 -16.54 -2.68 11.34
CA PHE A 64 -16.12 -1.67 12.31
C PHE A 64 -16.44 -0.25 11.81
N LEU A 65 -16.11 0.06 10.55
CA LEU A 65 -16.40 1.38 9.98
C LEU A 65 -17.91 1.60 9.80
N GLY A 66 -18.69 0.57 9.45
CA GLY A 66 -20.15 0.67 9.40
C GLY A 66 -20.74 1.09 10.72
N ASP A 67 -20.33 0.44 11.82
CA ASP A 67 -20.77 0.80 13.19
C ASP A 67 -20.36 2.24 13.53
N LEU A 68 -19.10 2.60 13.29
CA LEU A 68 -18.55 3.91 13.60
C LEU A 68 -19.25 5.04 12.83
N LEU A 69 -19.41 4.88 11.52
CA LEU A 69 -19.95 5.89 10.63
C LEU A 69 -21.48 6.06 10.76
N SER A 70 -22.16 5.09 11.36
CA SER A 70 -23.58 5.19 11.68
C SER A 70 -23.87 6.15 12.85
N LEU A 71 -22.86 6.45 13.67
CA LEU A 71 -22.96 7.40 14.77
C LEU A 71 -23.13 8.83 14.23
N SER A 72 -23.70 9.71 15.06
CA SER A 72 -23.85 11.15 14.77
C SER A 72 -22.85 11.97 15.58
N GLY A 73 -22.34 13.02 14.96
CA GLY A 73 -21.54 14.03 15.63
C GLY A 73 -22.38 14.90 16.57
N SER A 74 -21.73 15.86 17.25
CA SER A 74 -22.39 16.83 18.12
C SER A 74 -23.38 17.75 17.39
N ASP A 75 -23.24 17.87 16.06
CA ASP A 75 -24.13 18.61 15.17
C ASP A 75 -25.38 17.78 14.72
N GLY A 76 -25.52 16.56 15.18
CA GLY A 76 -26.60 15.66 14.83
C GLY A 76 -26.47 15.01 13.44
N VAL A 77 -25.41 15.32 12.67
CA VAL A 77 -25.15 14.74 11.35
C VAL A 77 -24.40 13.42 11.50
N LYS A 78 -24.80 12.38 10.76
CA LYS A 78 -24.07 11.11 10.77
C LYS A 78 -22.67 11.27 10.20
N TYR A 79 -21.69 10.59 10.79
CA TYR A 79 -20.32 10.63 10.27
C TYR A 79 -20.20 10.11 8.85
N ARG A 80 -21.08 9.15 8.45
CA ARG A 80 -21.17 8.68 7.05
C ARG A 80 -21.43 9.82 6.05
N ASP A 81 -22.20 10.82 6.43
CA ASP A 81 -22.57 11.94 5.57
C ASP A 81 -21.48 13.02 5.48
N LYS A 82 -20.51 12.97 6.40
CA LYS A 82 -19.36 13.90 6.44
C LYS A 82 -18.17 13.43 5.61
N ILE A 83 -18.17 12.18 5.13
CA ILE A 83 -16.99 11.58 4.48
C ILE A 83 -17.31 10.99 3.12
N LYS A 84 -16.27 10.80 2.34
CA LYS A 84 -16.23 9.96 1.15
C LYS A 84 -15.64 8.61 1.54
N LEU A 85 -16.44 7.56 1.37
CA LEU A 85 -16.08 6.21 1.76
C LEU A 85 -15.61 5.42 0.55
N SER A 86 -14.45 4.76 0.67
CA SER A 86 -14.01 3.80 -0.32
C SER A 86 -13.87 2.39 0.22
N THR A 87 -14.19 1.42 -0.61
CA THR A 87 -13.83 0.01 -0.42
C THR A 87 -13.52 -0.65 -1.77
N LYS A 88 -13.16 -1.93 -1.77
CA LYS A 88 -12.56 -2.58 -2.93
C LYS A 88 -13.14 -3.97 -3.20
N LEU A 89 -13.46 -4.26 -4.46
CA LEU A 89 -13.79 -5.61 -4.94
C LEU A 89 -12.58 -6.53 -4.77
N PRO A 90 -12.66 -7.62 -4.01
CA PRO A 90 -11.54 -8.55 -3.82
C PRO A 90 -11.26 -9.36 -5.11
N SER A 91 -10.49 -8.79 -6.03
CA SER A 91 -10.24 -9.30 -7.38
C SER A 91 -9.84 -10.77 -7.44
N TRP A 92 -9.02 -11.23 -6.49
CA TRP A 92 -8.53 -12.63 -6.40
C TRP A 92 -9.59 -13.64 -5.94
N MET A 93 -10.72 -13.19 -5.40
CA MET A 93 -11.83 -14.06 -4.96
C MET A 93 -12.93 -14.17 -6.00
N VAL A 94 -12.95 -13.30 -6.99
CA VAL A 94 -13.95 -13.28 -8.07
C VAL A 94 -13.73 -14.43 -9.05
N ARG A 95 -14.75 -15.26 -9.27
CA ARG A 95 -14.77 -16.38 -10.22
C ARG A 95 -15.86 -16.24 -11.27
N SER A 96 -16.91 -15.45 -10.96
CA SER A 96 -18.06 -15.24 -11.82
C SER A 96 -18.59 -13.80 -11.69
N ARG A 97 -19.51 -13.44 -12.57
CA ARG A 97 -20.22 -12.16 -12.49
C ARG A 97 -21.03 -12.04 -11.19
N ASP A 98 -21.69 -13.11 -10.76
CA ASP A 98 -22.51 -13.13 -9.55
C ASP A 98 -21.70 -12.91 -8.27
N ASP A 99 -20.43 -13.35 -8.24
CA ASP A 99 -19.55 -13.08 -7.11
C ASP A 99 -19.34 -11.58 -6.90
N MET A 100 -19.23 -10.79 -7.99
CA MET A 100 -19.01 -9.34 -7.89
C MET A 100 -20.21 -8.65 -7.24
N ASP A 101 -21.43 -9.02 -7.64
CA ASP A 101 -22.66 -8.50 -7.02
C ASP A 101 -22.78 -8.94 -5.56
N ALA A 102 -22.44 -10.19 -5.25
CA ALA A 102 -22.47 -10.71 -3.89
C ALA A 102 -21.50 -9.95 -2.97
N PHE A 103 -20.25 -9.72 -3.43
CA PHE A 103 -19.27 -8.94 -2.66
C PHE A 103 -19.75 -7.51 -2.43
N LEU A 104 -20.21 -6.80 -3.46
CA LEU A 104 -20.68 -5.42 -3.30
C LEU A 104 -21.86 -5.33 -2.33
N ASN A 105 -22.84 -6.24 -2.44
CA ASN A 105 -24.00 -6.26 -1.54
C ASN A 105 -23.57 -6.56 -0.09
N GLU A 106 -22.62 -7.48 0.13
CA GLU A 106 -22.09 -7.76 1.45
C GLU A 106 -21.34 -6.57 2.02
N GLN A 107 -20.52 -5.86 1.22
CA GLN A 107 -19.80 -4.67 1.62
C GLN A 107 -20.73 -3.52 2.01
N LEU A 108 -21.79 -3.27 1.24
CA LEU A 108 -22.82 -2.30 1.59
C LEU A 108 -23.48 -2.64 2.93
N ARG A 109 -23.82 -3.92 3.14
CA ARG A 109 -24.40 -4.38 4.41
C ARG A 109 -23.45 -4.19 5.59
N LYS A 110 -22.15 -4.56 5.46
CA LYS A 110 -21.14 -4.39 6.50
C LYS A 110 -20.91 -2.92 6.83
N LEU A 111 -20.81 -2.08 5.82
CA LEU A 111 -20.59 -0.64 5.94
C LEU A 111 -21.85 0.13 6.33
N GLN A 112 -23.01 -0.53 6.43
CA GLN A 112 -24.31 0.05 6.83
C GLN A 112 -24.66 1.29 6.00
N THR A 113 -24.49 1.20 4.67
CA THR A 113 -24.73 2.29 3.73
C THR A 113 -25.35 1.77 2.45
N ASP A 114 -26.14 2.62 1.78
CA ASP A 114 -26.77 2.27 0.51
C ASP A 114 -25.85 2.43 -0.70
N PHE A 115 -24.74 3.16 -0.53
CA PHE A 115 -23.77 3.42 -1.61
C PHE A 115 -22.35 3.59 -1.11
N ILE A 116 -21.39 3.32 -2.01
CA ILE A 116 -19.96 3.58 -1.84
C ILE A 116 -19.57 4.79 -2.72
N ASP A 117 -18.85 5.76 -2.15
CA ASP A 117 -18.44 6.95 -2.92
C ASP A 117 -17.35 6.60 -3.95
N TYR A 118 -16.38 5.76 -3.58
CA TYR A 118 -15.23 5.38 -4.41
C TYR A 118 -15.01 3.87 -4.35
N TYR A 119 -15.31 3.16 -5.44
CA TYR A 119 -15.22 1.71 -5.50
C TYR A 119 -14.05 1.27 -6.38
N TYR A 120 -13.08 0.57 -5.79
CA TYR A 120 -11.89 0.11 -6.50
C TYR A 120 -11.98 -1.37 -6.88
N VAL A 121 -11.41 -1.73 -8.03
CA VAL A 121 -11.00 -3.11 -8.28
C VAL A 121 -9.68 -3.33 -7.56
N HIS A 122 -9.62 -4.27 -6.61
CA HIS A 122 -8.50 -4.38 -5.67
C HIS A 122 -7.28 -5.08 -6.28
N SER A 123 -6.09 -4.48 -6.11
CA SER A 123 -4.78 -5.09 -6.38
C SER A 123 -4.67 -5.67 -7.79
N VAL A 124 -4.80 -4.83 -8.81
CA VAL A 124 -4.79 -5.26 -10.20
C VAL A 124 -3.44 -5.04 -10.88
N ASP A 125 -3.16 -5.93 -11.81
CA ASP A 125 -2.25 -5.85 -12.92
C ASP A 125 -3.03 -6.12 -14.22
N LEU A 126 -2.36 -6.09 -15.37
CA LEU A 126 -3.02 -6.34 -16.66
C LEU A 126 -3.68 -7.73 -16.71
N SER A 127 -3.02 -8.75 -16.17
CA SER A 127 -3.54 -10.13 -16.19
C SER A 127 -4.81 -10.27 -15.36
N THR A 128 -4.89 -9.58 -14.23
CA THR A 128 -6.07 -9.55 -13.35
C THR A 128 -7.25 -8.88 -14.03
N ILE A 129 -7.04 -7.72 -14.67
CA ILE A 129 -8.12 -7.02 -15.40
C ILE A 129 -8.64 -7.86 -16.55
N LEU A 130 -7.76 -8.44 -17.38
CA LEU A 130 -8.19 -9.31 -18.49
C LEU A 130 -9.06 -10.47 -18.00
N ARG A 131 -8.64 -11.16 -16.96
CA ARG A 131 -9.44 -12.25 -16.35
C ARG A 131 -10.80 -11.78 -15.85
N LEU A 132 -10.86 -10.62 -15.22
CA LEU A 132 -12.11 -10.07 -14.68
C LEU A 132 -13.02 -9.57 -15.80
N LYS A 133 -12.49 -9.05 -16.91
CA LYS A 133 -13.26 -8.69 -18.12
C LYS A 133 -13.99 -9.90 -18.69
N ASP A 134 -13.30 -11.04 -18.79
CA ASP A 134 -13.94 -12.30 -19.23
C ASP A 134 -15.10 -12.72 -18.31
N SER A 135 -15.11 -12.26 -17.06
CA SER A 135 -16.17 -12.48 -16.08
C SER A 135 -17.22 -11.35 -16.04
N GLY A 136 -17.17 -10.37 -16.96
CA GLY A 136 -18.16 -9.27 -17.03
C GLY A 136 -17.89 -8.13 -16.05
N LEU A 137 -16.63 -7.77 -15.80
CA LEU A 137 -16.26 -6.71 -14.84
C LEU A 137 -16.86 -5.36 -15.22
N TYR A 138 -16.74 -4.95 -16.48
CA TYR A 138 -17.15 -3.60 -16.88
C TYR A 138 -18.67 -3.44 -16.82
N GLU A 139 -19.42 -4.43 -17.27
CA GLU A 139 -20.88 -4.48 -17.15
C GLU A 139 -21.33 -4.45 -15.68
N PHE A 140 -20.54 -5.10 -14.79
CA PHE A 140 -20.80 -5.02 -13.34
C PHE A 140 -20.64 -3.59 -12.84
N LEU A 141 -19.51 -2.95 -13.13
CA LEU A 141 -19.18 -1.63 -12.63
C LEU A 141 -20.18 -0.58 -13.14
N GLU A 142 -20.51 -0.61 -14.45
CA GLU A 142 -21.50 0.28 -15.05
C GLU A 142 -22.90 0.08 -14.45
N LYS A 143 -23.33 -1.17 -14.29
CA LYS A 143 -24.61 -1.49 -13.66
C LYS A 143 -24.67 -1.03 -12.21
N ALA A 144 -23.64 -1.31 -11.41
CA ALA A 144 -23.58 -0.90 -10.00
C ALA A 144 -23.62 0.63 -9.87
N LYS A 145 -22.99 1.37 -10.79
CA LYS A 145 -23.04 2.84 -10.86
C LYS A 145 -24.43 3.32 -11.27
N ALA A 146 -25.06 2.71 -12.27
CA ALA A 146 -26.42 3.03 -12.71
C ALA A 146 -27.47 2.74 -11.63
N ASP A 147 -27.30 1.66 -10.85
CA ASP A 147 -28.15 1.31 -9.72
C ASP A 147 -27.93 2.23 -8.49
N GLY A 148 -26.95 3.16 -8.53
CA GLY A 148 -26.63 4.09 -7.46
C GLY A 148 -25.84 3.47 -6.29
N LYS A 149 -25.41 2.20 -6.40
CA LYS A 149 -24.65 1.49 -5.36
C LYS A 149 -23.19 1.94 -5.23
N ILE A 150 -22.62 2.43 -6.33
CA ILE A 150 -21.27 3.03 -6.37
C ILE A 150 -21.35 4.34 -7.15
N ARG A 151 -20.54 5.34 -6.74
CA ARG A 151 -20.54 6.65 -7.41
C ARG A 151 -19.37 6.82 -8.37
N ASN A 152 -18.17 6.43 -7.94
CA ASN A 152 -16.94 6.53 -8.72
C ASN A 152 -16.27 5.17 -8.82
N ILE A 153 -15.66 4.90 -9.98
CA ILE A 153 -15.09 3.61 -10.34
C ILE A 153 -13.59 3.77 -10.56
N GLY A 154 -12.78 2.92 -9.91
CA GLY A 154 -11.34 2.92 -10.11
C GLY A 154 -10.69 1.58 -9.82
N PHE A 155 -9.38 1.58 -9.75
CA PHE A 155 -8.62 0.39 -9.38
C PHE A 155 -7.41 0.74 -8.50
N SER A 156 -6.99 -0.21 -7.66
CA SER A 156 -5.70 -0.13 -6.98
C SER A 156 -4.66 -0.95 -7.75
N TYR A 157 -3.50 -0.34 -8.01
CA TYR A 157 -2.52 -0.85 -8.95
C TYR A 157 -1.25 -1.39 -8.29
N HIS A 158 -0.85 -2.60 -8.70
CA HIS A 158 0.40 -3.25 -8.27
C HIS A 158 1.14 -3.95 -9.43
N GLY A 159 0.95 -3.47 -10.65
CA GLY A 159 1.58 -4.01 -11.85
C GLY A 159 2.87 -3.26 -12.24
N SER A 160 3.32 -3.46 -13.47
CA SER A 160 4.52 -2.83 -14.03
C SER A 160 4.24 -1.46 -14.64
N PRO A 161 5.22 -0.53 -14.70
CA PRO A 161 5.01 0.81 -15.28
C PRO A 161 4.48 0.77 -16.73
N HIS A 162 4.81 -0.27 -17.49
CA HIS A 162 4.42 -0.38 -18.91
C HIS A 162 2.95 -0.76 -19.12
N GLU A 163 2.35 -1.47 -18.14
CA GLU A 163 0.96 -1.90 -18.24
C GLU A 163 -0.02 -0.83 -17.80
N PHE A 164 0.45 0.12 -16.97
CA PHE A 164 -0.42 1.11 -16.34
C PHE A 164 -1.20 1.96 -17.36
N LYS A 165 -0.49 2.48 -18.40
CA LYS A 165 -1.14 3.24 -19.46
C LYS A 165 -2.23 2.43 -20.17
N THR A 166 -1.96 1.15 -20.48
CA THR A 166 -2.94 0.28 -21.14
C THR A 166 -4.19 0.13 -20.30
N LEU A 167 -4.04 0.00 -18.96
CA LEU A 167 -5.18 -0.10 -18.05
C LEU A 167 -5.97 1.20 -17.94
N ILE A 168 -5.28 2.35 -17.95
CA ILE A 168 -5.93 3.67 -17.96
C ILE A 168 -6.80 3.85 -19.20
N ASP A 169 -6.31 3.43 -20.36
CA ASP A 169 -7.00 3.61 -21.65
C ASP A 169 -8.14 2.60 -21.88
N ASP A 170 -8.21 1.52 -21.09
CA ASP A 170 -9.11 0.39 -21.33
C ASP A 170 -10.56 0.59 -20.81
N PHE A 171 -10.76 1.53 -19.89
CA PHE A 171 -12.09 1.83 -19.33
C PHE A 171 -12.12 3.30 -18.83
N PRO A 172 -13.29 3.97 -18.80
CA PRO A 172 -13.40 5.36 -18.34
C PRO A 172 -13.33 5.49 -16.82
N TRP A 173 -12.17 5.15 -16.25
CA TRP A 173 -11.91 5.21 -14.81
C TRP A 173 -12.10 6.62 -14.25
N ASP A 174 -12.68 6.73 -13.07
CA ASP A 174 -12.81 8.00 -12.34
C ASP A 174 -11.57 8.28 -11.46
N MET A 175 -10.92 7.21 -10.97
CA MET A 175 -9.75 7.34 -10.07
C MET A 175 -8.86 6.09 -10.11
N VAL A 176 -7.64 6.28 -9.60
CA VAL A 176 -6.66 5.21 -9.36
C VAL A 176 -6.05 5.33 -7.97
N LEU A 177 -5.71 4.20 -7.37
CA LEU A 177 -4.96 4.12 -6.11
C LEU A 177 -3.61 3.46 -6.39
N VAL A 178 -2.51 4.19 -6.20
CA VAL A 178 -1.16 3.78 -6.55
C VAL A 178 -0.20 3.91 -5.38
N GLN A 179 0.82 3.06 -5.33
CA GLN A 179 1.94 3.23 -4.41
C GLN A 179 2.83 4.38 -4.91
N TYR A 180 3.14 5.34 -4.03
CA TYR A 180 4.05 6.43 -4.37
C TYR A 180 4.70 7.04 -3.13
N ASN A 181 6.01 7.19 -3.17
CA ASN A 181 6.83 7.83 -2.16
C ASN A 181 8.16 8.26 -2.79
N TYR A 182 8.97 9.05 -2.10
CA TYR A 182 10.20 9.61 -2.66
C TYR A 182 11.29 8.57 -3.00
N LEU A 183 11.17 7.31 -2.54
CA LEU A 183 12.07 6.23 -2.96
C LEU A 183 11.57 5.50 -4.20
N ASP A 184 10.26 5.31 -4.33
CA ASP A 184 9.64 4.47 -5.35
C ASP A 184 9.07 5.29 -6.52
N VAL A 185 9.75 6.40 -6.88
CA VAL A 185 9.30 7.36 -7.90
C VAL A 185 9.02 6.71 -9.27
N ASN A 186 9.72 5.64 -9.60
CA ASN A 186 9.58 4.94 -10.89
C ASN A 186 8.99 3.53 -10.73
N ALA A 187 8.56 3.13 -9.53
CA ALA A 187 7.98 1.81 -9.28
C ALA A 187 6.49 1.77 -9.59
N GLN A 188 5.97 0.61 -9.98
CA GLN A 188 4.55 0.36 -10.30
C GLN A 188 4.01 1.36 -11.34
N ALA A 189 3.04 2.23 -11.00
CA ALA A 189 2.58 3.29 -11.90
C ALA A 189 3.72 4.29 -12.20
N GLY A 190 4.50 4.62 -11.19
CA GLY A 190 5.56 5.62 -11.24
C GLY A 190 5.06 7.02 -11.57
N ILE A 191 5.97 8.00 -11.54
CA ILE A 191 5.60 9.39 -11.82
C ILE A 191 4.97 9.56 -13.22
N ARG A 192 5.46 8.84 -14.23
CA ARG A 192 4.91 8.93 -15.59
C ARG A 192 3.47 8.43 -15.69
N GLY A 193 3.15 7.34 -14.97
CA GLY A 193 1.78 6.83 -14.90
C GLY A 193 0.86 7.77 -14.14
N ILE A 194 1.35 8.34 -13.04
CA ILE A 194 0.63 9.33 -12.23
C ILE A 194 0.31 10.58 -13.07
N GLN A 195 1.29 11.13 -13.77
CA GLN A 195 1.10 12.27 -14.68
C GLN A 195 0.10 11.94 -15.78
N TYR A 196 0.22 10.75 -16.39
CA TYR A 196 -0.72 10.30 -17.42
C TYR A 196 -2.16 10.20 -16.90
N ALA A 197 -2.38 9.66 -15.69
CA ALA A 197 -3.70 9.62 -15.09
C ALA A 197 -4.26 11.03 -14.85
N TYR A 198 -3.43 11.93 -14.28
CA TYR A 198 -3.81 13.32 -14.01
C TYR A 198 -4.18 14.09 -15.28
N GLU A 199 -3.43 13.93 -16.38
CA GLU A 199 -3.68 14.56 -17.70
C GLU A 199 -4.99 14.06 -18.34
N ASN A 200 -5.46 12.85 -17.96
CA ASN A 200 -6.75 12.30 -18.38
C ASN A 200 -7.88 12.55 -17.36
N ASP A 201 -7.71 13.52 -16.45
CA ASP A 201 -8.65 13.89 -15.40
C ASP A 201 -9.03 12.73 -14.45
N ILE A 202 -8.17 11.72 -14.33
CA ILE A 202 -8.34 10.61 -13.39
C ILE A 202 -7.72 11.01 -12.06
N ALA A 203 -8.52 10.98 -10.99
CA ALA A 203 -8.05 11.32 -9.65
C ALA A 203 -7.03 10.30 -9.15
N VAL A 204 -5.89 10.77 -8.65
CA VAL A 204 -4.81 9.92 -8.15
C VAL A 204 -4.81 9.92 -6.63
N PHE A 205 -5.08 8.75 -6.06
CA PHE A 205 -4.92 8.48 -4.64
C PHE A 205 -3.62 7.72 -4.42
N VAL A 206 -2.91 8.03 -3.33
CA VAL A 206 -1.61 7.43 -3.02
C VAL A 206 -1.73 6.54 -1.80
N MET A 207 -1.22 5.32 -1.91
CA MET A 207 -0.97 4.40 -0.80
C MET A 207 0.54 4.25 -0.57
N GLU A 208 0.92 3.75 0.61
CA GLU A 208 2.33 3.52 1.00
C GLU A 208 3.21 4.79 0.92
N PRO A 209 2.74 5.98 1.33
CA PRO A 209 3.53 7.20 1.28
C PRO A 209 4.77 7.12 2.18
N LEU A 210 4.70 6.29 3.23
CA LEU A 210 5.79 6.03 4.17
C LEU A 210 6.43 4.64 3.97
N LYS A 211 6.21 4.00 2.79
CA LYS A 211 6.75 2.67 2.46
C LYS A 211 6.53 1.66 3.61
N GLY A 212 5.26 1.49 4.00
CA GLY A 212 4.90 0.60 5.11
C GLY A 212 5.39 1.03 6.49
N GLY A 213 5.74 2.31 6.66
CA GLY A 213 6.33 2.86 7.88
C GLY A 213 7.86 2.86 7.89
N LEU A 214 8.52 2.34 6.87
CA LEU A 214 9.99 2.34 6.78
C LEU A 214 10.56 3.76 6.76
N LEU A 215 9.87 4.70 6.13
CA LEU A 215 10.27 6.11 6.04
C LEU A 215 9.87 6.93 7.29
N ALA A 216 9.13 6.35 8.22
CA ALA A 216 8.72 7.02 9.46
C ALA A 216 9.79 6.98 10.56
N GLY A 217 10.85 6.20 10.39
CA GLY A 217 11.95 6.11 11.37
C GLY A 217 12.97 5.06 10.97
N GLY A 218 14.15 5.14 11.60
CA GLY A 218 15.25 4.22 11.28
C GLY A 218 15.92 4.51 9.95
N LEU A 219 15.89 5.77 9.49
CA LEU A 219 16.62 6.20 8.30
C LEU A 219 18.13 5.96 8.47
N PRO A 220 18.87 5.71 7.37
CA PRO A 220 20.32 5.72 7.40
C PRO A 220 20.85 7.00 8.05
N PRO A 221 21.90 6.94 8.90
CA PRO A 221 22.44 8.12 9.58
C PRO A 221 22.82 9.25 8.61
N GLU A 222 23.32 8.89 7.44
CA GLU A 222 23.70 9.84 6.39
C GLU A 222 22.49 10.61 5.86
N VAL A 223 21.33 9.94 5.72
CA VAL A 223 20.07 10.57 5.28
C VAL A 223 19.53 11.49 6.37
N SER A 224 19.54 11.02 7.63
CA SER A 224 19.10 11.84 8.77
C SER A 224 19.94 13.11 8.87
N ALA A 225 21.27 13.01 8.74
CA ALA A 225 22.16 14.16 8.78
C ALA A 225 21.87 15.17 7.65
N LEU A 226 21.60 14.68 6.43
CA LEU A 226 21.22 15.57 5.31
C LEU A 226 19.91 16.32 5.56
N PHE A 227 18.92 15.65 6.14
CA PHE A 227 17.64 16.28 6.49
C PHE A 227 17.83 17.33 7.58
N ASP A 228 18.61 17.02 8.62
CA ASP A 228 18.89 17.93 9.72
C ASP A 228 19.68 19.18 9.28
N GLU A 229 20.54 19.08 8.27
CA GLU A 229 21.28 20.21 7.70
C GLU A 229 20.34 21.22 7.02
N VAL A 230 19.23 20.77 6.43
CA VAL A 230 18.26 21.65 5.74
C VAL A 230 17.19 22.15 6.71
N ASP A 231 16.59 21.26 7.49
CA ASP A 231 15.58 21.59 8.49
C ASP A 231 15.48 20.52 9.58
N SER A 232 16.20 20.75 10.69
CA SER A 232 16.21 19.85 11.84
C SER A 232 14.90 19.81 12.64
N SER A 233 13.91 20.67 12.30
CA SER A 233 12.61 20.67 12.94
C SER A 233 11.63 19.67 12.30
N LYS A 234 11.92 19.21 11.08
CA LYS A 234 11.09 18.24 10.37
C LYS A 234 11.40 16.81 10.77
N SER A 235 10.35 16.06 11.13
CA SER A 235 10.49 14.62 11.32
C SER A 235 10.69 13.89 9.97
N SER A 236 11.13 12.63 10.03
CA SER A 236 11.21 11.78 8.83
C SER A 236 9.85 11.60 8.14
N VAL A 237 8.77 11.58 8.93
CA VAL A 237 7.38 11.55 8.44
C VAL A 237 7.05 12.85 7.69
N ASP A 238 7.45 13.98 8.25
CA ASP A 238 7.25 15.30 7.63
C ASP A 238 7.94 15.39 6.27
N TRP A 239 9.21 15.02 6.17
CA TRP A 239 9.93 14.98 4.89
C TRP A 239 9.20 14.12 3.85
N ALA A 240 8.79 12.90 4.23
CA ALA A 240 8.17 11.97 3.31
C ALA A 240 6.76 12.40 2.86
N LEU A 241 5.93 12.86 3.79
CA LEU A 241 4.58 13.31 3.46
C LEU A 241 4.58 14.64 2.72
N SER A 242 5.45 15.59 3.11
CA SER A 242 5.59 16.87 2.41
C SER A 242 5.96 16.67 0.96
N TRP A 243 6.86 15.71 0.64
CA TRP A 243 7.21 15.40 -0.74
C TRP A 243 6.01 14.93 -1.57
N VAL A 244 5.15 14.06 -1.01
CA VAL A 244 3.96 13.58 -1.72
C VAL A 244 2.91 14.68 -1.84
N PHE A 245 2.66 15.44 -0.76
CA PHE A 245 1.69 16.53 -0.79
C PHE A 245 2.09 17.67 -1.73
N ASN A 246 3.38 17.86 -1.98
CA ASN A 246 3.89 18.87 -2.91
C ASN A 246 3.48 18.63 -4.37
N GLN A 247 3.08 17.40 -4.74
CA GLN A 247 2.75 17.01 -6.10
C GLN A 247 1.31 17.43 -6.47
N LYS A 248 1.16 18.20 -7.55
CA LYS A 248 -0.14 18.66 -8.05
C LYS A 248 -1.02 17.54 -8.61
N GLU A 249 -0.41 16.45 -9.04
CA GLU A 249 -1.07 15.29 -9.62
C GLU A 249 -1.81 14.45 -8.55
N ILE A 250 -1.43 14.58 -7.29
CA ILE A 250 -1.98 13.76 -6.20
C ILE A 250 -3.24 14.40 -5.62
N THR A 251 -4.34 13.67 -5.61
CA THR A 251 -5.61 14.10 -5.04
C THR A 251 -5.62 13.89 -3.53
N CYS A 252 -5.24 12.71 -3.06
CA CYS A 252 -5.27 12.36 -1.64
C CYS A 252 -4.22 11.29 -1.32
N VAL A 253 -3.63 11.41 -0.14
CA VAL A 253 -2.63 10.48 0.39
C VAL A 253 -3.26 9.67 1.51
N LEU A 254 -3.30 8.34 1.35
CA LEU A 254 -3.83 7.42 2.36
C LEU A 254 -2.72 7.01 3.32
N SER A 255 -2.80 7.45 4.55
CA SER A 255 -1.88 7.05 5.61
C SER A 255 -2.52 6.03 6.55
N GLY A 256 -1.74 5.00 6.90
CA GLY A 256 -2.14 3.97 7.87
C GLY A 256 -1.68 4.33 9.28
N MET A 257 -2.36 5.28 9.90
CA MET A 257 -2.06 5.72 11.27
C MET A 257 -2.65 4.76 12.30
N GLY A 258 -1.90 4.49 13.36
CA GLY A 258 -2.30 3.60 14.46
C GLY A 258 -2.53 4.33 15.79
N SER A 259 -2.42 5.66 15.84
CA SER A 259 -2.64 6.45 17.05
C SER A 259 -3.11 7.86 16.75
N LEU A 260 -3.70 8.51 17.77
CA LEU A 260 -4.14 9.91 17.70
C LEU A 260 -2.97 10.87 17.44
N ASP A 261 -1.79 10.60 18.01
CA ASP A 261 -0.61 11.45 17.83
C ASP A 261 -0.11 11.42 16.38
N GLN A 262 -0.05 10.23 15.78
CA GLN A 262 0.28 10.09 14.34
C GLN A 262 -0.76 10.80 13.46
N MET A 263 -2.04 10.72 13.81
CA MET A 263 -3.09 11.43 13.09
C MET A 263 -2.88 12.94 13.16
N LYS A 264 -2.63 13.50 14.35
CA LYS A 264 -2.39 14.93 14.53
C LYS A 264 -1.16 15.41 13.77
N GLU A 265 -0.05 14.66 13.83
CA GLU A 265 1.17 14.98 13.09
C GLU A 265 0.90 15.00 11.57
N ASN A 266 0.31 13.95 11.03
CA ASN A 266 0.05 13.84 9.59
C ASN A 266 -0.93 14.91 9.10
N MET A 267 -1.96 15.25 9.89
CA MET A 267 -2.89 16.32 9.58
C MET A 267 -2.20 17.68 9.56
N ALA A 268 -1.37 17.99 10.56
CA ALA A 268 -0.62 19.25 10.61
C ALA A 268 0.31 19.42 9.39
N ILE A 269 0.93 18.32 8.93
CA ILE A 269 1.73 18.33 7.71
C ILE A 269 0.84 18.60 6.49
N ALA A 270 -0.30 17.90 6.36
CA ALA A 270 -1.22 18.04 5.24
C ALA A 270 -1.86 19.44 5.15
N GLU A 271 -2.09 20.12 6.29
CA GLU A 271 -2.62 21.48 6.34
C GLU A 271 -1.59 22.54 5.95
N ARG A 272 -0.31 22.27 6.23
CA ARG A 272 0.79 23.23 5.99
C ARG A 272 1.31 23.18 4.56
N VAL A 273 1.39 21.99 3.98
CA VAL A 273 2.06 21.77 2.68
C VAL A 273 1.09 22.08 1.54
N GLU A 274 1.40 23.12 0.78
CA GLU A 274 0.71 23.44 -0.47
C GLU A 274 1.39 22.77 -1.67
N ILE A 275 0.70 22.74 -2.80
CA ILE A 275 1.27 22.24 -4.06
C ILE A 275 2.43 23.16 -4.48
N ASP A 276 3.54 22.58 -4.93
CA ASP A 276 4.75 23.27 -5.38
C ASP A 276 5.34 24.23 -4.31
N SER A 277 5.16 23.92 -3.02
CA SER A 277 5.62 24.77 -1.90
C SER A 277 6.99 24.39 -1.34
N LEU A 278 7.52 23.22 -1.66
CA LEU A 278 8.85 22.84 -1.25
C LEU A 278 9.89 23.70 -1.96
N SER A 279 10.87 24.19 -1.21
CA SER A 279 12.00 24.92 -1.75
C SER A 279 12.95 24.03 -2.56
N ASP A 280 13.73 24.64 -3.43
CA ASP A 280 14.76 23.92 -4.22
C ASP A 280 15.72 23.13 -3.31
N ALA A 281 16.07 23.67 -2.14
CA ALA A 281 16.95 22.98 -1.19
C ALA A 281 16.28 21.73 -0.58
N GLU A 282 14.98 21.78 -0.31
CA GLU A 282 14.23 20.63 0.20
C GLU A 282 14.05 19.55 -0.87
N ILE A 283 13.83 19.94 -2.12
CA ILE A 283 13.78 19.00 -3.25
C ILE A 283 15.15 18.36 -3.45
N GLU A 284 16.22 19.16 -3.48
CA GLU A 284 17.60 18.68 -3.66
C GLU A 284 18.01 17.69 -2.57
N VAL A 285 17.65 17.95 -1.30
CA VAL A 285 18.00 17.02 -0.20
C VAL A 285 17.25 15.70 -0.29
N LEU A 286 15.99 15.72 -0.74
CA LEU A 286 15.23 14.49 -0.99
C LEU A 286 15.80 13.67 -2.15
N ASP A 287 16.26 14.34 -3.21
CA ASP A 287 16.96 13.67 -4.33
C ASP A 287 18.31 13.07 -3.87
N LYS A 288 19.07 13.78 -3.04
CA LYS A 288 20.29 13.25 -2.42
C LYS A 288 20.00 12.05 -1.51
N ALA A 289 18.96 12.14 -0.69
CA ALA A 289 18.53 11.03 0.16
C ALA A 289 18.15 9.80 -0.69
N GLN A 290 17.39 9.98 -1.76
CA GLN A 290 17.08 8.90 -2.73
C GLN A 290 18.37 8.32 -3.32
N GLY A 291 19.35 9.16 -3.69
CA GLY A 291 20.66 8.72 -4.20
C GLY A 291 21.40 7.84 -3.19
N ILE A 292 21.40 8.22 -1.90
CA ILE A 292 22.01 7.42 -0.82
C ILE A 292 21.30 6.07 -0.69
N PHE A 293 19.97 6.07 -0.59
CA PHE A 293 19.20 4.82 -0.55
C PHE A 293 19.52 3.91 -1.73
N ASN A 294 19.56 4.47 -2.96
CA ASN A 294 19.89 3.73 -4.17
C ASN A 294 21.32 3.17 -4.16
N SER A 295 22.28 3.89 -3.58
CA SER A 295 23.68 3.40 -3.44
C SER A 295 23.81 2.25 -2.45
N MET A 296 22.95 2.22 -1.44
CA MET A 296 22.89 1.14 -0.44
C MET A 296 22.21 -0.10 -0.99
N MET A 297 21.36 0.03 -1.98
CA MET A 297 20.72 -1.11 -2.66
C MET A 297 21.79 -1.97 -3.34
N LYS A 298 21.74 -3.26 -3.07
CA LYS A 298 22.70 -4.24 -3.66
C LYS A 298 22.28 -4.71 -5.03
N ILE A 299 20.99 -4.68 -5.30
CA ILE A 299 20.38 -5.11 -6.56
C ILE A 299 19.44 -4.02 -7.04
N ASN A 300 19.76 -3.37 -8.16
CA ASN A 300 18.98 -2.28 -8.74
C ASN A 300 17.68 -2.78 -9.41
N CYS A 301 16.88 -3.52 -8.65
CA CYS A 301 15.57 -3.98 -9.09
C CYS A 301 14.52 -2.90 -8.84
N THR A 302 13.77 -2.54 -9.88
CA THR A 302 12.69 -1.54 -9.81
C THR A 302 11.31 -2.18 -9.52
N GLY A 303 11.26 -3.49 -9.30
CA GLY A 303 9.99 -4.20 -9.05
C GLY A 303 9.07 -4.29 -10.27
N CYS A 304 9.53 -3.97 -11.48
CA CYS A 304 8.70 -3.87 -12.69
C CYS A 304 7.95 -5.15 -13.10
N GLY A 305 8.35 -6.32 -12.60
CA GLY A 305 7.64 -7.57 -12.81
C GLY A 305 7.85 -8.28 -14.16
N TYR A 306 8.60 -7.71 -15.12
CA TYR A 306 8.82 -8.37 -16.45
C TYR A 306 9.43 -9.76 -16.38
N CYS A 307 10.15 -10.07 -15.31
CA CYS A 307 10.69 -11.39 -15.05
C CYS A 307 9.63 -12.41 -14.61
N LEU A 308 8.41 -11.99 -14.35
CA LEU A 308 7.29 -12.83 -13.95
C LEU A 308 6.36 -13.16 -15.15
N PRO A 309 5.62 -14.30 -15.10
CA PRO A 309 5.78 -15.36 -14.11
C PRO A 309 7.06 -16.16 -14.34
N CYS A 310 7.78 -16.44 -13.25
CA CYS A 310 8.93 -17.34 -13.31
C CYS A 310 8.47 -18.80 -13.53
N PRO A 311 9.03 -19.56 -14.49
CA PRO A 311 8.65 -20.96 -14.72
C PRO A 311 8.85 -21.87 -13.49
N ARG A 312 9.74 -21.48 -12.58
CA ARG A 312 10.02 -22.20 -11.33
C ARG A 312 9.27 -21.63 -10.13
N GLY A 313 8.44 -20.60 -10.32
CA GLY A 313 7.64 -19.99 -9.27
C GLY A 313 8.41 -19.06 -8.32
N VAL A 314 9.62 -18.59 -8.69
CA VAL A 314 10.35 -17.59 -7.91
C VAL A 314 9.63 -16.24 -8.03
N ASN A 315 9.34 -15.60 -6.91
CA ASN A 315 8.95 -14.18 -6.91
C ASN A 315 10.22 -13.31 -6.85
N ILE A 316 10.77 -13.05 -8.03
CA ILE A 316 12.06 -12.38 -8.20
C ILE A 316 12.07 -10.98 -7.59
N PRO A 317 11.06 -10.10 -7.85
CA PRO A 317 11.02 -8.77 -7.24
C PRO A 317 11.02 -8.80 -5.71
N ASP A 318 10.23 -9.64 -5.10
CA ASP A 318 10.16 -9.72 -3.64
C ASP A 318 11.45 -10.28 -3.03
N CYS A 319 12.09 -11.26 -3.68
CA CYS A 319 13.39 -11.74 -3.26
C CYS A 319 14.42 -10.60 -3.20
N PHE A 320 14.43 -9.75 -4.24
CA PHE A 320 15.37 -8.62 -4.33
C PHE A 320 15.02 -7.48 -3.39
N ASN A 321 13.72 -7.21 -3.18
CA ASN A 321 13.27 -6.20 -2.24
C ASN A 321 13.71 -6.52 -0.82
N VAL A 322 13.40 -7.73 -0.33
CA VAL A 322 13.81 -8.17 1.02
C VAL A 322 15.33 -8.20 1.18
N TYR A 323 16.06 -8.57 0.11
CA TYR A 323 17.52 -8.54 0.12
C TYR A 323 18.04 -7.10 0.29
N ASN A 324 17.51 -6.15 -0.45
CA ASN A 324 17.89 -4.75 -0.35
C ASN A 324 17.51 -4.15 1.01
N GLU A 325 16.35 -4.47 1.56
CA GLU A 325 15.92 -4.00 2.89
C GLU A 325 16.92 -4.34 4.00
N LYS A 326 17.61 -5.48 3.91
CA LYS A 326 18.67 -5.85 4.85
C LYS A 326 19.80 -4.80 4.93
N TYR A 327 20.09 -4.14 3.81
CA TYR A 327 21.20 -3.16 3.72
C TYR A 327 20.72 -1.72 3.87
N LEU A 328 19.47 -1.44 3.51
CA LEU A 328 18.88 -0.10 3.63
C LEU A 328 18.52 0.25 5.07
N PHE A 329 18.02 -0.72 5.82
CA PHE A 329 17.47 -0.47 7.14
C PHE A 329 18.16 -1.37 8.15
N ASN A 330 19.06 -0.78 8.94
CA ASN A 330 19.82 -1.49 9.98
C ASN A 330 18.91 -1.89 11.16
N LYS A 331 17.90 -2.74 10.89
CA LYS A 331 16.95 -3.19 11.90
C LYS A 331 17.55 -4.25 12.80
N LYS A 332 17.36 -4.07 14.11
CA LYS A 332 17.82 -5.01 15.15
C LYS A 332 17.23 -6.41 14.93
N ALA A 333 18.00 -7.43 15.33
CA ALA A 333 17.57 -8.82 15.28
C ALA A 333 16.28 -9.04 16.10
N PHE A 334 15.39 -9.87 15.55
CA PHE A 334 14.22 -10.36 16.27
C PHE A 334 14.55 -11.68 16.95
N GLY A 335 14.67 -11.68 18.29
CA GLY A 335 15.07 -12.87 19.02
C GLY A 335 16.41 -13.42 18.54
N VAL A 336 16.43 -14.67 18.08
CA VAL A 336 17.66 -15.37 17.58
C VAL A 336 17.88 -15.13 16.07
N LEU A 337 16.87 -14.65 15.32
CA LEU A 337 16.97 -14.45 13.87
C LEU A 337 17.05 -12.96 13.51
N PRO A 338 17.91 -12.57 12.54
CA PRO A 338 17.91 -11.24 11.98
C PRO A 338 16.53 -10.89 11.38
N HIS A 339 16.09 -9.65 11.56
CA HIS A 339 14.80 -9.18 11.03
C HIS A 339 14.62 -9.49 9.53
N ALA A 340 15.65 -9.19 8.72
CA ALA A 340 15.62 -9.45 7.29
C ALA A 340 15.41 -10.94 6.93
N MET A 341 15.96 -11.86 7.76
CA MET A 341 15.79 -13.29 7.55
C MET A 341 14.35 -13.73 7.84
N MET A 342 13.75 -13.21 8.91
CA MET A 342 12.34 -13.47 9.20
C MET A 342 11.44 -12.90 8.09
N ASN A 343 11.70 -11.67 7.64
CA ASN A 343 10.95 -11.05 6.53
C ASN A 343 11.05 -11.91 5.26
N TYR A 344 12.23 -12.39 4.89
CA TYR A 344 12.42 -13.30 3.76
C TYR A 344 11.57 -14.58 3.91
N TYR A 345 11.57 -15.18 5.09
CA TYR A 345 10.81 -16.40 5.37
C TYR A 345 9.29 -16.18 5.24
N MET A 346 8.81 -15.02 5.68
CA MET A 346 7.40 -14.65 5.58
C MET A 346 6.98 -14.34 4.15
N VAL A 347 7.74 -13.50 3.44
CA VAL A 347 7.36 -12.97 2.12
C VAL A 347 7.51 -14.03 1.02
N VAL A 348 8.66 -14.68 0.93
CA VAL A 348 8.97 -15.63 -0.15
C VAL A 348 9.30 -17.05 0.31
N GLY A 349 9.60 -17.25 1.58
CA GLY A 349 10.02 -18.55 2.12
C GLY A 349 8.92 -19.59 2.17
N GLY A 350 7.65 -19.19 2.18
CA GLY A 350 6.50 -20.09 2.16
C GLY A 350 5.85 -20.33 3.53
N ILE A 351 6.14 -19.48 4.53
CA ILE A 351 5.44 -19.54 5.82
C ILE A 351 3.97 -19.12 5.64
N THR A 352 3.72 -17.98 5.04
CA THR A 352 2.38 -17.42 4.84
C THR A 352 1.73 -17.87 3.54
N ASN A 353 2.54 -18.00 2.48
CA ASN A 353 2.09 -18.28 1.11
C ASN A 353 2.76 -19.54 0.55
N LYS A 354 2.57 -19.81 -0.75
CA LYS A 354 3.36 -20.80 -1.47
C LYS A 354 4.82 -20.34 -1.55
N GLN A 355 5.77 -21.24 -1.35
CA GLN A 355 7.18 -20.94 -1.49
C GLN A 355 7.48 -20.34 -2.88
N ALA A 356 8.13 -19.20 -2.87
CA ALA A 356 8.51 -18.42 -4.06
C ALA A 356 9.95 -17.88 -3.94
N SER A 357 10.78 -18.58 -3.14
CA SER A 357 12.12 -18.19 -2.73
C SER A 357 13.18 -18.34 -3.83
N ALA A 358 14.31 -17.70 -3.66
CA ALA A 358 15.42 -17.66 -4.61
C ALA A 358 15.95 -19.05 -4.96
N GLY A 359 15.98 -19.98 -4.00
CA GLY A 359 16.47 -21.35 -4.18
C GLY A 359 15.67 -22.22 -5.14
N LEU A 360 14.49 -21.78 -5.59
CA LEU A 360 13.74 -22.45 -6.64
C LEU A 360 14.31 -22.18 -8.05
N CYS A 361 15.23 -21.22 -8.20
CA CYS A 361 15.83 -20.87 -9.48
C CYS A 361 16.65 -22.04 -10.05
N ASN A 362 16.45 -22.34 -11.34
CA ASN A 362 17.22 -23.34 -12.09
C ASN A 362 18.08 -22.74 -13.21
N HIS A 363 18.36 -21.43 -13.15
CA HIS A 363 19.21 -20.71 -14.12
C HIS A 363 18.74 -20.79 -15.58
N CYS A 364 17.45 -20.89 -15.87
CA CYS A 364 16.95 -20.97 -17.26
C CYS A 364 17.17 -19.69 -18.09
N GLY A 365 17.56 -18.56 -17.46
CA GLY A 365 17.94 -17.30 -18.11
C GLY A 365 16.79 -16.50 -18.72
N ARG A 366 15.52 -16.96 -18.65
CA ARG A 366 14.37 -16.24 -19.20
C ARG A 366 14.24 -14.81 -18.63
N CYS A 367 14.33 -14.68 -17.31
CA CYS A 367 14.20 -13.41 -16.60
C CYS A 367 15.31 -12.40 -16.96
N LYS A 368 16.55 -12.87 -17.21
CA LYS A 368 17.67 -12.02 -17.63
C LYS A 368 17.40 -11.34 -18.97
N ARG A 369 16.79 -12.06 -19.93
CA ARG A 369 16.45 -11.50 -21.24
C ARG A 369 15.31 -10.49 -21.21
N LEU A 370 14.45 -10.57 -20.22
CA LEU A 370 13.28 -9.72 -20.07
C LEU A 370 13.53 -8.51 -19.13
N CYS A 371 14.68 -8.46 -18.46
CA CYS A 371 14.97 -7.43 -17.48
C CYS A 371 15.36 -6.10 -18.15
N PRO A 372 14.56 -5.04 -18.02
CA PRO A 372 14.90 -3.73 -18.58
C PRO A 372 16.09 -3.07 -17.88
N GLN A 373 16.46 -3.54 -16.68
CA GLN A 373 17.63 -3.08 -15.92
C GLN A 373 18.90 -3.87 -16.24
N SER A 374 18.84 -4.79 -17.20
CA SER A 374 19.97 -5.66 -17.60
C SER A 374 20.61 -6.46 -16.44
N LEU A 375 19.81 -6.77 -15.40
CA LEU A 375 20.28 -7.53 -14.24
C LEU A 375 20.60 -8.97 -14.61
N ASP A 376 21.70 -9.50 -14.09
CA ASP A 376 21.98 -10.94 -14.13
C ASP A 376 21.18 -11.66 -13.04
N ILE A 377 19.84 -11.68 -13.23
CA ILE A 377 18.88 -12.16 -12.25
C ILE A 377 19.23 -13.55 -11.68
N PRO A 378 19.64 -14.57 -12.46
CA PRO A 378 20.03 -15.84 -11.88
C PRO A 378 21.18 -15.75 -10.89
N ASN A 379 22.23 -15.00 -11.20
CA ASN A 379 23.38 -14.81 -10.31
C ASN A 379 23.01 -13.96 -9.08
N GLU A 380 22.16 -12.95 -9.24
CA GLU A 380 21.66 -12.19 -8.11
C GLU A 380 20.77 -13.03 -7.18
N LEU A 381 19.96 -13.96 -7.72
CA LEU A 381 19.19 -14.91 -6.91
C LEU A 381 20.11 -15.87 -6.13
N ASP A 382 21.27 -16.26 -6.67
CA ASP A 382 22.23 -17.06 -5.92
C ASP A 382 22.82 -16.31 -4.73
N ARG A 383 23.06 -14.98 -4.86
CA ARG A 383 23.47 -14.14 -3.72
C ARG A 383 22.38 -14.09 -2.65
N VAL A 384 21.12 -13.85 -3.05
CA VAL A 384 19.99 -13.86 -2.13
C VAL A 384 19.89 -15.21 -1.42
N LYS A 385 19.96 -16.32 -2.17
CA LYS A 385 19.92 -17.68 -1.64
C LYS A 385 21.03 -17.91 -0.63
N SER A 386 22.27 -17.53 -0.95
CA SER A 386 23.44 -17.76 -0.07
C SER A 386 23.32 -17.05 1.28
N GLU A 387 22.58 -15.94 1.34
CA GLU A 387 22.39 -15.16 2.58
C GLU A 387 21.18 -15.60 3.40
N PHE A 388 20.11 -16.04 2.75
CA PHE A 388 18.83 -16.30 3.42
C PHE A 388 18.46 -17.78 3.49
N GLU A 389 18.95 -18.61 2.57
CA GLU A 389 18.60 -20.04 2.50
C GLU A 389 19.75 -20.92 2.99
N LEU A 390 20.11 -20.76 4.27
CA LEU A 390 21.15 -21.53 4.92
C LEU A 390 20.81 -23.02 4.97
N LEU A 391 21.78 -23.86 5.35
CA LEU A 391 21.58 -25.28 5.53
C LEU A 391 20.32 -25.59 6.35
N GLY A 392 19.44 -26.42 5.79
CA GLY A 392 18.18 -26.77 6.43
C GLY A 392 17.03 -25.76 6.24
N PHE A 393 17.15 -24.76 5.36
CA PHE A 393 16.12 -23.73 5.10
C PHE A 393 14.71 -24.34 4.96
N ASN A 394 14.53 -25.32 4.05
CA ASN A 394 13.22 -25.94 3.85
C ASN A 394 12.70 -26.66 5.10
N TYR A 395 13.61 -27.19 5.93
CA TYR A 395 13.24 -27.81 7.20
C TYR A 395 12.83 -26.75 8.24
N GLN A 396 13.54 -25.64 8.29
CA GLN A 396 13.22 -24.49 9.16
C GLN A 396 11.84 -23.91 8.80
N ILE A 397 11.54 -23.71 7.52
CA ILE A 397 10.23 -23.24 7.05
C ILE A 397 9.11 -24.21 7.47
N LYS A 398 9.30 -25.52 7.27
CA LYS A 398 8.32 -26.52 7.68
C LYS A 398 8.11 -26.53 9.20
N PHE A 399 9.18 -26.40 9.98
CA PHE A 399 9.11 -26.33 11.44
C PHE A 399 8.37 -25.08 11.90
N VAL A 400 8.71 -23.91 11.38
CA VAL A 400 8.03 -22.65 11.73
C VAL A 400 6.55 -22.73 11.35
N LYS A 401 6.22 -23.19 10.14
CA LYS A 401 4.84 -23.27 9.64
C LYS A 401 3.98 -24.26 10.44
N ASN A 402 4.52 -25.43 10.77
CA ASN A 402 3.73 -26.54 11.30
C ASN A 402 3.78 -26.63 12.85
N VAL A 403 4.80 -26.06 13.49
CA VAL A 403 5.02 -26.17 14.93
C VAL A 403 4.99 -24.81 15.61
N ALA A 404 5.81 -23.85 15.16
CA ALA A 404 5.94 -22.57 15.85
C ALA A 404 4.69 -21.69 15.67
N MET A 405 4.19 -21.52 14.43
CA MET A 405 3.01 -20.69 14.15
C MET A 405 1.72 -21.19 14.85
N PRO A 406 1.36 -22.47 14.83
CA PRO A 406 0.22 -22.96 15.59
C PRO A 406 0.37 -22.80 17.10
N SER A 407 1.59 -22.91 17.64
CA SER A 407 1.88 -22.71 19.06
C SER A 407 1.81 -21.22 19.45
N ILE A 408 2.25 -20.33 18.58
CA ILE A 408 2.16 -18.86 18.75
C ILE A 408 0.69 -18.42 18.74
N ASN A 409 -0.17 -18.98 17.87
CA ASN A 409 -1.61 -18.71 17.86
C ASN A 409 -2.31 -19.12 19.17
N LYS A 410 -1.69 -19.99 19.99
CA LYS A 410 -2.18 -20.33 21.34
C LYS A 410 -1.62 -19.40 22.43
N ILE A 411 -0.57 -18.65 22.16
CA ILE A 411 0.11 -17.75 23.11
C ILE A 411 -0.05 -16.31 22.60
N SER A 412 -1.23 -15.74 22.84
CA SER A 412 -1.66 -14.41 22.34
C SER A 412 -0.70 -13.24 22.67
N LYS A 413 0.20 -13.39 23.61
CA LYS A 413 1.16 -12.35 24.03
C LYS A 413 2.32 -12.09 23.07
N VAL A 414 2.57 -12.97 22.10
CA VAL A 414 3.68 -12.81 21.15
C VAL A 414 3.23 -12.06 19.89
N PHE A 415 1.93 -12.10 19.55
CA PHE A 415 1.38 -11.40 18.38
C PHE A 415 1.29 -9.88 18.53
N ASP A 416 1.15 -9.35 19.74
CA ASP A 416 1.21 -7.90 19.99
C ASP A 416 2.59 -7.31 19.62
N PHE A 417 3.63 -8.13 19.60
CA PHE A 417 4.96 -7.73 19.22
C PHE A 417 5.16 -7.62 17.69
N PHE A 418 4.44 -8.42 16.89
CA PHE A 418 4.50 -8.36 15.42
C PHE A 418 3.69 -7.21 14.81
N LYS A 419 2.89 -6.50 15.60
CA LYS A 419 2.04 -5.40 15.18
C LYS A 419 2.71 -4.03 15.21
N HIS A 420 3.88 -3.95 15.80
CA HIS A 420 4.68 -2.71 15.84
C HIS A 420 5.79 -2.68 14.79
N PHE A 421 5.67 -3.51 13.74
CA PHE A 421 6.59 -3.52 12.60
C PHE A 421 5.86 -3.29 11.29
#